data_455598c4c22824d05d37ad209f5abcf8
#
_entry.id   455598c4c22824d05d37ad209f5abcf8
#
_cell.length_a   1.000
_cell.length_b   1.000
_cell.length_c   1.000
_cell.angle_alpha   90.00
_cell.angle_beta   90.00
_cell.angle_gamma   90.00
#
_symmetry.space_group_name_H-M   'P 1'
#
loop_
_entity.id
_entity.type
_entity.pdbx_description
1 polymer ?
#
loop_
_entity_poly.entity_id
_entity_poly.type
_entity_poly.pdbx_seq_one_letter_code
_entity_poly.pdbx_strand_id
1 'polypeptide(L)'
;NAINMSCLIRREQITKQLKQLKRKQRTVVGTPDRINDHLIRKSLKLDRAKFIVLDETDRMLDMGFGIQIDRILKYIPKERQTLMFSATLPEQIVKLSKKYLTNPERVSIGKTNVVAQNINNEIIKIKKEDKYKLLLEQLDNREGTILIFVKTKHGTVKMAKNLSHDHFASEPLNGNLRQNKRDTVMRKFREKKFRIMVATDIAARGLDVPHIEHVINYDLPQLAEDYIHRLGRTGRANSIGSAVTFVSSKELGKWNEIQIMLDPSLKKSNSKNSFSKS
;
A
#
# COMPACT_ATOMS: atom_id res chain seq x y z
N ASN A 1 -25.11 2.65 18.15
CA ASN A 1 -24.76 1.27 18.52
C ASN A 1 -23.36 0.96 18.04
N ALA A 2 -22.38 0.84 18.97
CA ALA A 2 -21.02 0.46 18.62
C ALA A 2 -21.02 -1.00 18.12
N ILE A 3 -20.44 -1.23 16.93
CA ILE A 3 -20.28 -2.58 16.38
C ILE A 3 -19.08 -3.21 17.06
N ASN A 4 -19.29 -4.31 17.77
CA ASN A 4 -18.22 -5.08 18.37
C ASN A 4 -17.36 -5.72 17.26
N MET A 5 -16.06 -5.38 17.22
CA MET A 5 -15.10 -5.81 16.22
C MET A 5 -13.89 -6.47 16.87
N SER A 6 -13.36 -7.53 16.25
CA SER A 6 -12.04 -8.10 16.56
C SER A 6 -11.08 -7.85 15.43
N CYS A 7 -9.86 -7.41 15.77
CA CYS A 7 -8.76 -7.23 14.83
C CYS A 7 -7.75 -8.39 14.98
N LEU A 8 -7.57 -9.17 13.91
CA LEU A 8 -6.73 -10.37 13.90
C LEU A 8 -5.49 -10.16 13.02
N ILE A 9 -4.39 -9.73 13.62
CA ILE A 9 -3.13 -9.44 12.93
C ILE A 9 -1.93 -10.15 13.59
N ARG A 10 -0.92 -10.52 12.80
CA ARG A 10 0.26 -11.26 13.33
C ARG A 10 1.07 -10.48 14.36
N ARG A 11 1.07 -9.15 14.30
CA ARG A 11 1.86 -8.30 15.20
C ARG A 11 1.23 -8.12 16.59
N GLU A 12 0.00 -8.57 16.79
CA GLU A 12 -0.68 -8.57 18.09
C GLU A 12 -0.57 -9.95 18.75
N GLN A 13 -0.43 -9.96 20.09
CA GLN A 13 -0.35 -11.20 20.86
C GLN A 13 -1.63 -12.04 20.66
N ILE A 14 -1.45 -13.33 20.41
CA ILE A 14 -2.56 -14.25 20.16
C ILE A 14 -3.50 -14.36 21.35
N THR A 15 -2.96 -14.30 22.57
CA THR A 15 -3.74 -14.34 23.83
C THR A 15 -4.75 -13.19 23.93
N LYS A 16 -4.36 -11.99 23.47
CA LYS A 16 -5.26 -10.82 23.44
C LYS A 16 -6.38 -11.03 22.43
N GLN A 17 -6.05 -11.55 21.23
CA GLN A 17 -7.03 -11.85 20.19
C GLN A 17 -8.01 -12.94 20.62
N LEU A 18 -7.52 -13.99 21.32
CA LEU A 18 -8.38 -15.04 21.87
C LEU A 18 -9.38 -14.47 22.90
N LYS A 19 -8.95 -13.53 23.76
CA LYS A 19 -9.86 -12.83 24.70
C LYS A 19 -10.92 -12.00 23.96
N GLN A 20 -10.53 -11.32 22.89
CA GLN A 20 -11.48 -10.56 22.05
C GLN A 20 -12.51 -11.47 21.40
N LEU A 21 -12.11 -12.59 20.80
CA LEU A 21 -13.00 -13.53 20.12
C LEU A 21 -14.04 -14.18 21.04
N LYS A 22 -13.71 -14.38 22.33
CA LYS A 22 -14.67 -14.89 23.34
C LYS A 22 -15.90 -13.98 23.53
N ARG A 23 -15.83 -12.69 23.13
CA ARG A 23 -16.91 -11.71 23.30
C ARG A 23 -17.97 -11.76 22.19
N LYS A 24 -18.04 -12.81 21.38
CA LYS A 24 -19.02 -12.99 20.27
C LYS A 24 -19.10 -11.76 19.35
N GLN A 25 -17.99 -11.45 18.69
CA GLN A 25 -17.88 -10.30 17.80
C GLN A 25 -18.80 -10.44 16.58
N ARG A 26 -19.41 -9.33 16.14
CA ARG A 26 -20.21 -9.27 14.92
C ARG A 26 -19.36 -9.08 13.67
N THR A 27 -18.20 -8.47 13.84
CA THR A 27 -17.26 -8.15 12.74
C THR A 27 -15.86 -8.64 13.11
N VAL A 28 -15.23 -9.31 12.17
CA VAL A 28 -13.83 -9.73 12.28
C VAL A 28 -13.06 -9.10 11.12
N VAL A 29 -12.02 -8.36 11.44
CA VAL A 29 -11.07 -7.80 10.45
C VAL A 29 -9.72 -8.43 10.70
N GLY A 30 -9.03 -8.89 9.65
CA GLY A 30 -7.73 -9.50 9.86
C GLY A 30 -6.98 -9.80 8.58
N THR A 31 -5.70 -10.13 8.74
CA THR A 31 -4.89 -10.62 7.63
C THR A 31 -5.22 -12.09 7.36
N PRO A 32 -5.18 -12.55 6.08
CA PRO A 32 -5.55 -13.93 5.72
C PRO A 32 -4.83 -14.99 6.54
N ASP A 33 -3.54 -14.84 6.77
CA ASP A 33 -2.75 -15.77 7.59
C ASP A 33 -3.24 -15.89 9.03
N ARG A 34 -3.58 -14.77 9.67
CA ARG A 34 -4.01 -14.78 11.07
C ARG A 34 -5.43 -15.31 11.21
N ILE A 35 -6.30 -15.00 10.25
CA ILE A 35 -7.64 -15.58 10.20
C ILE A 35 -7.54 -17.11 10.08
N ASN A 36 -6.71 -17.63 9.16
CA ASN A 36 -6.47 -19.07 9.03
C ASN A 36 -5.94 -19.71 10.31
N ASP A 37 -4.98 -19.07 11.01
CA ASP A 37 -4.46 -19.56 12.27
C ASP A 37 -5.57 -19.75 13.32
N HIS A 38 -6.47 -18.77 13.45
CA HIS A 38 -7.62 -18.87 14.35
C HIS A 38 -8.67 -19.90 13.90
N LEU A 39 -8.88 -20.10 12.61
CA LEU A 39 -9.76 -21.14 12.07
C LEU A 39 -9.22 -22.54 12.37
N ILE A 40 -7.91 -22.77 12.12
CA ILE A 40 -7.25 -24.04 12.44
C ILE A 40 -7.31 -24.34 13.93
N ARG A 41 -7.09 -23.34 14.78
CA ARG A 41 -7.21 -23.44 16.25
C ARG A 41 -8.66 -23.57 16.74
N LYS A 42 -9.65 -23.53 15.83
CA LYS A 42 -11.08 -23.53 16.18
C LYS A 42 -11.49 -22.39 17.14
N SER A 43 -10.67 -21.35 17.26
CA SER A 43 -10.96 -20.18 18.09
C SER A 43 -11.81 -19.11 17.38
N LEU A 44 -11.93 -19.22 16.05
CA LEU A 44 -12.83 -18.43 15.21
C LEU A 44 -13.78 -19.37 14.47
N LYS A 45 -15.06 -19.01 14.42
CA LYS A 45 -16.08 -19.68 13.61
C LYS A 45 -16.66 -18.67 12.63
N LEU A 46 -16.79 -19.04 11.36
CA LEU A 46 -17.31 -18.20 10.28
C LEU A 46 -18.56 -18.82 9.62
N ASP A 47 -19.10 -19.88 10.21
CA ASP A 47 -20.26 -20.65 9.73
C ASP A 47 -21.57 -19.85 9.65
N ARG A 48 -21.60 -18.65 10.26
CA ARG A 48 -22.74 -17.72 10.22
C ARG A 48 -22.44 -16.41 9.52
N ALA A 49 -21.27 -16.30 8.86
CA ALA A 49 -20.89 -15.08 8.17
C ALA A 49 -21.75 -14.89 6.91
N LYS A 50 -22.48 -13.79 6.85
CA LYS A 50 -23.33 -13.41 5.70
C LYS A 50 -22.61 -12.48 4.72
N PHE A 51 -21.52 -11.85 5.17
CA PHE A 51 -20.75 -10.89 4.41
C PHE A 51 -19.26 -11.22 4.49
N ILE A 52 -18.58 -11.12 3.36
CA ILE A 52 -17.12 -11.11 3.30
C ILE A 52 -16.66 -9.92 2.47
N VAL A 53 -15.63 -9.24 2.94
CA VAL A 53 -14.97 -8.13 2.24
C VAL A 53 -13.53 -8.51 2.02
N LEU A 54 -13.10 -8.49 0.76
CA LEU A 54 -11.71 -8.63 0.34
C LEU A 54 -11.25 -7.24 -0.09
N ASP A 55 -10.39 -6.62 0.70
CA ASP A 55 -9.89 -5.27 0.45
C ASP A 55 -8.43 -5.31 0.01
N GLU A 56 -8.00 -4.38 -0.83
CA GLU A 56 -6.67 -4.36 -1.47
C GLU A 56 -6.34 -5.73 -2.12
N THR A 57 -7.27 -6.27 -2.93
CA THR A 57 -7.18 -7.65 -3.44
C THR A 57 -5.99 -7.85 -4.39
N ASP A 58 -5.62 -6.84 -5.18
CA ASP A 58 -4.40 -6.81 -5.99
C ASP A 58 -3.18 -7.11 -5.13
N ARG A 59 -3.09 -6.46 -3.99
CA ARG A 59 -1.98 -6.68 -3.06
C ARG A 59 -2.01 -8.03 -2.37
N MET A 60 -3.20 -8.54 -2.05
CA MET A 60 -3.30 -9.87 -1.45
C MET A 60 -2.77 -10.94 -2.40
N LEU A 61 -2.96 -10.79 -3.72
CA LEU A 61 -2.39 -11.69 -4.72
C LEU A 61 -0.88 -11.56 -4.82
N ASP A 62 -0.37 -10.33 -4.90
CA ASP A 62 1.08 -10.06 -4.94
C ASP A 62 1.83 -10.67 -3.75
N MET A 63 1.16 -10.72 -2.59
CA MET A 63 1.70 -11.35 -1.38
C MET A 63 1.50 -12.88 -1.35
N GLY A 64 0.89 -13.48 -2.37
CA GLY A 64 0.64 -14.91 -2.45
C GLY A 64 -0.48 -15.41 -1.53
N PHE A 65 -1.39 -14.53 -1.09
CA PHE A 65 -2.47 -14.91 -0.17
C PHE A 65 -3.65 -15.65 -0.81
N GLY A 66 -3.59 -15.96 -2.11
CA GLY A 66 -4.68 -16.68 -2.80
C GLY A 66 -5.04 -18.00 -2.11
N ILE A 67 -4.04 -18.80 -1.73
CA ILE A 67 -4.26 -20.08 -1.02
C ILE A 67 -4.93 -19.86 0.35
N GLN A 68 -4.52 -18.82 1.07
CA GLN A 68 -5.08 -18.49 2.39
C GLN A 68 -6.53 -18.03 2.27
N ILE A 69 -6.86 -17.24 1.26
CA ILE A 69 -8.23 -16.81 0.98
C ILE A 69 -9.10 -18.03 0.62
N ASP A 70 -8.62 -18.92 -0.25
CA ASP A 70 -9.32 -20.16 -0.58
C ASP A 70 -9.64 -21.02 0.65
N ARG A 71 -8.70 -21.10 1.61
CA ARG A 71 -8.93 -21.82 2.86
C ARG A 71 -10.00 -21.15 3.72
N ILE A 72 -9.97 -19.84 3.86
CA ILE A 72 -10.95 -19.07 4.63
C ILE A 72 -12.36 -19.28 4.05
N LEU A 73 -12.50 -19.21 2.73
CA LEU A 73 -13.78 -19.36 2.05
C LEU A 73 -14.46 -20.71 2.28
N LYS A 74 -13.68 -21.77 2.59
CA LYS A 74 -14.23 -23.10 2.96
C LYS A 74 -14.99 -23.10 4.29
N TYR A 75 -14.71 -22.14 5.18
CA TYR A 75 -15.36 -22.02 6.49
C TYR A 75 -16.55 -21.04 6.48
N ILE A 76 -16.81 -20.39 5.35
CA ILE A 76 -17.90 -19.41 5.21
C ILE A 76 -19.02 -20.04 4.39
N PRO A 77 -20.32 -19.82 4.74
CA PRO A 77 -21.44 -20.31 3.96
C PRO A 77 -21.37 -19.92 2.48
N LYS A 78 -21.90 -20.77 1.60
CA LYS A 78 -22.02 -20.46 0.16
C LYS A 78 -22.98 -19.29 -0.07
N GLU A 79 -24.08 -19.27 0.65
CA GLU A 79 -25.05 -18.18 0.64
C GLU A 79 -24.54 -17.00 1.46
N ARG A 80 -23.91 -16.07 0.77
CA ARG A 80 -23.30 -14.86 1.35
C ARG A 80 -23.19 -13.75 0.32
N GLN A 81 -23.06 -12.53 0.77
CA GLN A 81 -22.60 -11.43 -0.06
C GLN A 81 -21.09 -11.32 0.01
N THR A 82 -20.43 -11.28 -1.14
CA THR A 82 -18.98 -11.06 -1.24
C THR A 82 -18.71 -9.71 -1.91
N LEU A 83 -17.92 -8.86 -1.26
CA LEU A 83 -17.48 -7.57 -1.76
C LEU A 83 -15.95 -7.66 -2.00
N MET A 84 -15.50 -7.15 -3.15
CA MET A 84 -14.10 -7.18 -3.50
C MET A 84 -13.66 -5.78 -3.94
N PHE A 85 -12.64 -5.23 -3.27
CA PHE A 85 -12.08 -3.93 -3.57
C PHE A 85 -10.63 -4.08 -4.05
N SER A 86 -10.29 -3.35 -5.09
CA SER A 86 -8.95 -3.34 -5.67
C SER A 86 -8.67 -1.98 -6.31
N ALA A 87 -7.48 -1.46 -6.16
CA ALA A 87 -7.08 -0.21 -6.82
C ALA A 87 -6.72 -0.44 -8.29
N THR A 88 -6.22 -1.64 -8.61
CA THR A 88 -5.86 -2.05 -9.98
C THR A 88 -6.65 -3.28 -10.39
N LEU A 89 -6.81 -3.50 -11.71
CA LEU A 89 -7.54 -4.64 -12.26
C LEU A 89 -6.70 -5.42 -13.29
N PRO A 90 -5.53 -5.97 -12.90
CA PRO A 90 -4.81 -6.87 -13.77
C PRO A 90 -5.62 -8.16 -14.04
N GLU A 91 -5.24 -8.89 -15.09
CA GLU A 91 -5.98 -10.10 -15.52
C GLU A 91 -6.16 -11.13 -14.38
N GLN A 92 -5.17 -11.23 -13.49
CA GLN A 92 -5.23 -12.12 -12.33
C GLN A 92 -6.35 -11.74 -11.36
N ILE A 93 -6.60 -10.45 -11.12
CA ILE A 93 -7.70 -9.97 -10.29
C ILE A 93 -9.04 -10.25 -10.94
N VAL A 94 -9.15 -10.10 -12.25
CA VAL A 94 -10.36 -10.46 -13.01
C VAL A 94 -10.65 -11.97 -12.92
N LYS A 95 -9.62 -12.83 -13.00
CA LYS A 95 -9.78 -14.28 -12.79
C LYS A 95 -10.23 -14.59 -11.36
N LEU A 96 -9.66 -13.90 -10.37
CA LEU A 96 -10.00 -14.08 -8.96
C LEU A 96 -11.45 -13.63 -8.66
N SER A 97 -11.88 -12.52 -9.25
CA SER A 97 -13.26 -12.04 -9.09
C SER A 97 -14.27 -13.07 -9.59
N LYS A 98 -14.04 -13.68 -10.75
CA LYS A 98 -14.89 -14.77 -11.28
C LYS A 98 -14.93 -15.99 -10.36
N LYS A 99 -13.89 -16.23 -9.57
CA LYS A 99 -13.81 -17.37 -8.64
C LYS A 99 -14.58 -17.12 -7.34
N TYR A 100 -14.55 -15.89 -6.83
CA TYR A 100 -15.04 -15.57 -5.48
C TYR A 100 -16.38 -14.84 -5.46
N LEU A 101 -16.76 -14.21 -6.56
CA LEU A 101 -18.00 -13.45 -6.68
C LEU A 101 -19.02 -14.23 -7.53
N THR A 102 -20.29 -14.11 -7.16
CA THR A 102 -21.42 -14.66 -7.91
C THR A 102 -22.21 -13.49 -8.50
N ASN A 103 -22.34 -13.45 -9.84
CA ASN A 103 -23.02 -12.37 -10.56
C ASN A 103 -22.62 -10.97 -10.04
N PRO A 104 -21.29 -10.62 -10.05
CA PRO A 104 -20.85 -9.38 -9.47
C PRO A 104 -21.29 -8.17 -10.29
N GLU A 105 -21.77 -7.15 -9.59
CA GLU A 105 -21.89 -5.81 -10.14
C GLU A 105 -20.55 -5.10 -10.03
N ARG A 106 -20.11 -4.48 -11.13
CA ARG A 106 -18.84 -3.75 -11.18
C ARG A 106 -19.10 -2.25 -11.04
N VAL A 107 -18.63 -1.70 -9.93
CA VAL A 107 -18.61 -0.25 -9.71
C VAL A 107 -17.17 0.25 -9.87
N SER A 108 -16.96 1.23 -10.75
CA SER A 108 -15.64 1.83 -10.99
C SER A 108 -15.71 3.33 -10.71
N ILE A 109 -14.80 3.82 -9.88
CA ILE A 109 -14.67 5.24 -9.56
C ILE A 109 -13.40 5.75 -10.25
N GLY A 110 -13.57 6.61 -11.25
CA GLY A 110 -12.47 7.11 -12.08
C GLY A 110 -11.96 6.10 -13.11
N LYS A 111 -10.86 6.46 -13.79
CA LYS A 111 -10.17 5.55 -14.71
C LYS A 111 -9.23 4.65 -13.92
N THR A 112 -9.26 3.36 -14.19
CA THR A 112 -8.36 2.38 -13.56
C THR A 112 -6.91 2.67 -14.00
N ASN A 113 -5.96 2.55 -13.09
CA ASN A 113 -4.52 2.78 -13.32
C ASN A 113 -4.11 4.21 -13.67
N VAL A 114 -4.92 5.21 -13.35
CA VAL A 114 -4.61 6.63 -13.60
C VAL A 114 -4.26 7.33 -12.28
N VAL A 115 -3.25 8.19 -12.34
CA VAL A 115 -2.93 9.11 -11.23
C VAL A 115 -4.13 10.03 -11.01
N ALA A 116 -4.53 10.21 -9.75
CA ALA A 116 -5.64 11.09 -9.42
C ALA A 116 -5.36 12.52 -9.91
N GLN A 117 -6.35 13.17 -10.49
CA GLN A 117 -6.20 14.51 -11.11
C GLN A 117 -5.77 15.60 -10.13
N ASN A 118 -6.02 15.40 -8.84
CA ASN A 118 -5.63 16.32 -7.77
C ASN A 118 -4.20 16.07 -7.25
N ILE A 119 -3.38 15.24 -7.92
CA ILE A 119 -1.99 14.99 -7.57
C ILE A 119 -1.06 15.57 -8.62
N ASN A 120 -0.28 16.57 -8.24
CA ASN A 120 0.79 17.11 -9.08
C ASN A 120 1.97 16.15 -9.06
N ASN A 121 2.19 15.41 -10.16
CA ASN A 121 3.18 14.34 -10.23
C ASN A 121 4.35 14.73 -11.13
N GLU A 122 5.52 14.89 -10.52
CA GLU A 122 6.77 15.28 -11.18
C GLU A 122 7.75 14.09 -11.25
N ILE A 123 8.43 13.95 -12.39
CA ILE A 123 9.42 12.90 -12.62
C ILE A 123 10.78 13.55 -12.89
N ILE A 124 11.77 13.24 -12.08
CA ILE A 124 13.12 13.79 -12.21
C ILE A 124 14.11 12.67 -12.55
N LYS A 125 14.68 12.75 -13.76
CA LYS A 125 15.79 11.86 -14.16
C LYS A 125 17.09 12.39 -13.58
N ILE A 126 17.81 11.55 -12.83
CA ILE A 126 18.96 11.97 -12.05
C ILE A 126 20.00 10.84 -11.93
N LYS A 127 21.28 11.18 -11.77
CA LYS A 127 22.30 10.19 -11.42
C LYS A 127 22.09 9.69 -10.00
N LYS A 128 22.42 8.42 -9.78
CA LYS A 128 22.22 7.79 -8.46
C LYS A 128 22.96 8.54 -7.34
N GLU A 129 24.14 9.03 -7.65
CA GLU A 129 25.03 9.76 -6.72
C GLU A 129 24.41 11.07 -6.25
N ASP A 130 23.63 11.72 -7.11
CA ASP A 130 23.04 13.04 -6.86
C ASP A 130 21.66 12.97 -6.19
N LYS A 131 21.06 11.75 -6.08
CA LYS A 131 19.71 11.58 -5.51
C LYS A 131 19.55 12.18 -4.11
N TYR A 132 20.58 12.03 -3.26
CA TYR A 132 20.48 12.53 -1.88
C TYR A 132 20.56 14.05 -1.83
N LYS A 133 21.45 14.66 -2.63
CA LYS A 133 21.52 16.12 -2.76
C LYS A 133 20.18 16.70 -3.23
N LEU A 134 19.62 16.13 -4.30
CA LEU A 134 18.32 16.54 -4.80
C LEU A 134 17.22 16.34 -3.74
N LEU A 135 17.29 15.26 -2.94
CA LEU A 135 16.32 15.06 -1.85
C LEU A 135 16.34 16.24 -0.88
N LEU A 136 17.52 16.68 -0.44
CA LEU A 136 17.64 17.82 0.48
C LEU A 136 17.03 19.09 -0.14
N GLU A 137 17.35 19.39 -1.41
CA GLU A 137 16.76 20.52 -2.15
C GLU A 137 15.22 20.42 -2.22
N GLN A 138 14.69 19.21 -2.43
CA GLN A 138 13.24 18.98 -2.45
C GLN A 138 12.60 19.17 -1.07
N LEU A 139 13.32 18.87 0.01
CA LEU A 139 12.83 19.06 1.38
C LEU A 139 12.85 20.53 1.81
N ASP A 140 13.86 21.29 1.37
CA ASP A 140 13.95 22.73 1.62
C ASP A 140 12.84 23.53 0.92
N ASN A 141 12.51 23.11 -0.32
CA ASN A 141 11.52 23.78 -1.17
C ASN A 141 10.06 23.35 -0.87
N ARG A 142 9.82 22.48 0.10
CA ARG A 142 8.47 22.01 0.46
C ARG A 142 8.20 22.20 1.93
N GLU A 143 7.09 22.82 2.21
CA GLU A 143 6.51 22.86 3.54
C GLU A 143 5.58 21.66 3.78
N GLY A 144 5.10 21.51 5.03
CA GLY A 144 4.13 20.49 5.38
C GLY A 144 4.71 19.08 5.56
N THR A 145 3.84 18.09 5.48
CA THR A 145 4.16 16.70 5.77
C THR A 145 4.59 15.91 4.53
N ILE A 146 5.67 15.17 4.66
CA ILE A 146 6.32 14.45 3.55
C ILE A 146 6.44 12.97 3.88
N LEU A 147 6.05 12.11 2.94
CA LEU A 147 6.29 10.67 2.98
C LEU A 147 7.33 10.30 1.91
N ILE A 148 8.49 9.82 2.36
CA ILE A 148 9.57 9.37 1.48
C ILE A 148 9.53 7.85 1.37
N PHE A 149 9.47 7.34 0.14
CA PHE A 149 9.54 5.91 -0.13
C PHE A 149 10.96 5.48 -0.49
N VAL A 150 11.47 4.49 0.25
CA VAL A 150 12.73 3.80 -0.02
C VAL A 150 12.52 2.30 -0.14
N LYS A 151 13.39 1.63 -0.90
CA LYS A 151 13.24 0.23 -1.28
C LYS A 151 13.34 -0.74 -0.10
N THR A 152 14.20 -0.48 0.90
CA THR A 152 14.54 -1.47 1.92
C THR A 152 14.29 -0.98 3.35
N LYS A 153 14.05 -1.93 4.26
CA LYS A 153 13.90 -1.65 5.70
C LYS A 153 15.14 -0.97 6.29
N HIS A 154 16.33 -1.43 5.90
CA HIS A 154 17.59 -0.82 6.31
C HIS A 154 17.73 0.59 5.74
N GLY A 155 17.33 0.78 4.47
CA GLY A 155 17.29 2.09 3.81
C GLY A 155 16.46 3.12 4.57
N THR A 156 15.31 2.73 5.16
CA THR A 156 14.49 3.66 5.96
C THR A 156 15.25 4.21 7.16
N VAL A 157 15.94 3.33 7.88
CA VAL A 157 16.71 3.71 9.08
C VAL A 157 17.89 4.58 8.72
N LYS A 158 18.66 4.18 7.70
CA LYS A 158 19.81 4.95 7.20
C LYS A 158 19.39 6.34 6.71
N MET A 159 18.32 6.40 5.91
CA MET A 159 17.83 7.68 5.38
C MET A 159 17.36 8.61 6.50
N ALA A 160 16.56 8.12 7.45
CA ALA A 160 16.09 8.93 8.57
C ALA A 160 17.28 9.44 9.44
N LYS A 161 18.31 8.59 9.65
CA LYS A 161 19.52 9.01 10.35
C LYS A 161 20.27 10.13 9.60
N ASN A 162 20.46 9.99 8.30
CA ASN A 162 21.12 10.99 7.49
C ASN A 162 20.34 12.32 7.50
N LEU A 163 19.02 12.26 7.28
CA LEU A 163 18.16 13.45 7.34
C LEU A 163 18.21 14.15 8.71
N SER A 164 18.24 13.38 9.80
CA SER A 164 18.38 13.95 11.15
C SER A 164 19.75 14.64 11.34
N HIS A 165 20.82 14.10 10.74
CA HIS A 165 22.13 14.73 10.73
C HIS A 165 22.12 16.07 9.97
N ASP A 166 21.34 16.12 8.88
CA ASP A 166 21.17 17.32 8.06
C ASP A 166 20.00 18.21 8.56
N HIS A 167 19.69 18.13 9.86
CA HIS A 167 18.71 18.94 10.59
C HIS A 167 17.22 18.74 10.16
N PHE A 168 16.91 17.69 9.40
CA PHE A 168 15.53 17.34 9.06
C PHE A 168 14.96 16.32 10.05
N ALA A 169 14.05 16.76 10.92
CA ALA A 169 13.36 15.87 11.85
C ALA A 169 12.56 14.81 11.10
N SER A 170 13.02 13.55 11.17
CA SER A 170 12.44 12.44 10.43
C SER A 170 12.39 11.14 11.23
N GLU A 171 11.41 10.27 10.96
CA GLU A 171 11.28 8.97 11.61
C GLU A 171 11.12 7.85 10.56
N PRO A 172 11.77 6.69 10.78
CA PRO A 172 11.64 5.54 9.89
C PRO A 172 10.38 4.73 10.22
N LEU A 173 9.70 4.26 9.17
CA LEU A 173 8.58 3.34 9.28
C LEU A 173 8.83 2.09 8.42
N ASN A 174 9.10 0.95 9.06
CA ASN A 174 9.36 -0.30 8.34
C ASN A 174 8.77 -1.53 9.07
N GLY A 175 8.84 -2.68 8.38
CA GLY A 175 8.25 -3.92 8.87
C GLY A 175 8.89 -4.50 10.13
N ASN A 176 10.08 -4.06 10.53
CA ASN A 176 10.78 -4.56 11.73
C ASN A 176 10.36 -3.81 13.01
N LEU A 177 9.64 -2.69 12.90
CA LEU A 177 9.15 -1.97 14.06
C LEU A 177 8.13 -2.83 14.82
N ARG A 178 8.32 -2.93 16.14
CA ARG A 178 7.29 -3.49 17.05
C ARG A 178 6.03 -2.64 16.97
N GLN A 179 4.86 -3.25 17.17
CA GLN A 179 3.56 -2.57 17.00
C GLN A 179 3.48 -1.28 17.83
N ASN A 180 3.87 -1.33 19.10
CA ASN A 180 3.83 -0.14 19.97
C ASN A 180 4.70 1.02 19.45
N LYS A 181 5.89 0.71 18.89
CA LYS A 181 6.75 1.75 18.32
C LYS A 181 6.13 2.31 17.05
N ARG A 182 5.53 1.43 16.21
CA ARG A 182 4.79 1.84 15.01
C ARG A 182 3.65 2.79 15.36
N ASP A 183 2.82 2.43 16.36
CA ASP A 183 1.69 3.24 16.80
C ASP A 183 2.16 4.60 17.34
N THR A 184 3.29 4.61 18.06
CA THR A 184 3.91 5.85 18.55
C THR A 184 4.38 6.74 17.41
N VAL A 185 5.10 6.20 16.41
CA VAL A 185 5.57 6.96 15.23
C VAL A 185 4.35 7.52 14.48
N MET A 186 3.34 6.69 14.24
CA MET A 186 2.11 7.10 13.55
C MET A 186 1.36 8.21 14.28
N ARG A 187 1.23 8.10 15.60
CA ARG A 187 0.59 9.12 16.43
C ARG A 187 1.36 10.44 16.35
N LYS A 188 2.68 10.42 16.55
CA LYS A 188 3.53 11.61 16.44
C LYS A 188 3.44 12.28 15.08
N PHE A 189 3.35 11.50 13.99
CA PHE A 189 3.21 12.02 12.65
C PHE A 189 1.85 12.68 12.42
N ARG A 190 0.76 12.05 12.89
CA ARG A 190 -0.58 12.65 12.88
C ARG A 190 -0.65 13.97 13.68
N GLU A 191 0.06 14.03 14.79
CA GLU A 191 0.19 15.22 15.64
C GLU A 191 1.17 16.26 15.07
N LYS A 192 1.72 16.03 13.87
CA LYS A 192 2.72 16.89 13.19
C LYS A 192 3.98 17.19 14.03
N LYS A 193 4.36 16.28 14.98
CA LYS A 193 5.56 16.44 15.81
C LYS A 193 6.87 16.27 15.04
N PHE A 194 6.79 15.69 13.88
CA PHE A 194 7.84 15.67 12.85
C PHE A 194 7.14 15.67 11.49
N ARG A 195 7.80 16.22 10.47
CA ARG A 195 7.19 16.40 9.16
C ARG A 195 7.56 15.35 8.12
N ILE A 196 8.64 14.59 8.34
CA ILE A 196 9.18 13.66 7.33
C ILE A 196 9.12 12.23 7.86
N MET A 197 8.35 11.37 7.16
CA MET A 197 8.33 9.94 7.42
C MET A 197 9.05 9.20 6.29
N VAL A 198 9.99 8.32 6.62
CA VAL A 198 10.68 7.47 5.64
C VAL A 198 10.14 6.05 5.73
N ALA A 199 9.54 5.54 4.68
CA ALA A 199 8.83 4.26 4.72
C ALA A 199 9.18 3.32 3.57
N THR A 200 8.94 2.01 3.79
CA THR A 200 8.83 1.01 2.72
C THR A 200 7.37 0.82 2.33
N ASP A 201 7.08 0.31 1.13
CA ASP A 201 5.72 0.02 0.65
C ASP A 201 4.92 -0.78 1.66
N ILE A 202 5.48 -1.89 2.16
CA ILE A 202 4.81 -2.77 3.13
C ILE A 202 4.44 -2.02 4.42
N ALA A 203 5.27 -1.10 4.85
CA ALA A 203 5.02 -0.36 6.08
C ALA A 203 4.05 0.81 5.89
N ALA A 204 4.07 1.43 4.72
CA ALA A 204 3.17 2.53 4.38
C ALA A 204 1.75 2.08 4.02
N ARG A 205 1.53 0.77 3.83
CA ARG A 205 0.20 0.22 3.55
C ARG A 205 -0.75 0.47 4.71
N GLY A 206 -1.99 0.82 4.38
CA GLY A 206 -3.01 1.12 5.38
C GLY A 206 -2.68 2.33 6.24
N LEU A 207 -1.74 3.19 5.82
CA LEU A 207 -1.53 4.47 6.47
C LEU A 207 -2.78 5.34 6.27
N ASP A 208 -3.55 5.47 7.33
CA ASP A 208 -4.63 6.44 7.41
C ASP A 208 -4.07 7.73 8.04
N VAL A 209 -3.49 8.55 7.17
CA VAL A 209 -2.97 9.89 7.52
C VAL A 209 -3.48 10.86 6.46
N PRO A 210 -4.55 11.61 6.75
CA PRO A 210 -5.22 12.45 5.76
C PRO A 210 -4.41 13.68 5.32
N HIS A 211 -3.38 14.04 6.06
CA HIS A 211 -2.61 15.27 5.85
C HIS A 211 -1.21 15.05 5.26
N ILE A 212 -0.96 13.96 4.53
CA ILE A 212 0.28 13.82 3.77
C ILE A 212 0.17 14.72 2.54
N GLU A 213 0.95 15.80 2.53
CA GLU A 213 0.92 16.81 1.48
C GLU A 213 1.82 16.41 0.30
N HIS A 214 2.97 15.79 0.62
CA HIS A 214 3.95 15.41 -0.39
C HIS A 214 4.37 13.94 -0.29
N VAL A 215 4.50 13.30 -1.45
CA VAL A 215 5.11 11.97 -1.59
C VAL A 215 6.40 12.08 -2.39
N ILE A 216 7.51 11.54 -1.88
CA ILE A 216 8.77 11.48 -2.60
C ILE A 216 9.12 10.00 -2.82
N ASN A 217 9.10 9.55 -4.08
CA ASN A 217 9.60 8.26 -4.48
C ASN A 217 11.12 8.35 -4.69
N TYR A 218 11.89 8.24 -3.60
CA TYR A 218 13.36 8.23 -3.65
C TYR A 218 13.89 7.01 -4.40
N ASP A 219 13.27 5.84 -4.16
CA ASP A 219 13.45 4.62 -4.93
C ASP A 219 12.14 4.23 -5.62
N LEU A 220 12.23 3.69 -6.85
CA LEU A 220 11.06 3.15 -7.53
C LEU A 220 10.50 1.91 -6.78
N PRO A 221 9.18 1.68 -6.82
CA PRO A 221 8.58 0.50 -6.24
C PRO A 221 9.02 -0.78 -6.96
N GLN A 222 8.92 -1.92 -6.27
CA GLN A 222 9.23 -3.21 -6.89
C GLN A 222 8.15 -3.66 -7.89
N LEU A 223 6.89 -3.41 -7.56
CA LEU A 223 5.74 -3.66 -8.43
C LEU A 223 5.25 -2.33 -8.99
N ALA A 224 4.87 -2.32 -10.27
CA ALA A 224 4.38 -1.10 -10.92
C ALA A 224 3.11 -0.57 -10.25
N GLU A 225 2.23 -1.46 -9.79
CA GLU A 225 0.98 -1.17 -9.10
C GLU A 225 1.20 -0.39 -7.81
N ASP A 226 2.32 -0.66 -7.09
CA ASP A 226 2.66 0.07 -5.86
C ASP A 226 2.86 1.57 -6.11
N TYR A 227 3.18 1.96 -7.34
CA TYR A 227 3.32 3.36 -7.70
C TYR A 227 2.02 4.15 -7.47
N ILE A 228 0.90 3.61 -7.94
CA ILE A 228 -0.44 4.22 -7.72
C ILE A 228 -0.77 4.26 -6.23
N HIS A 229 -0.51 3.18 -5.51
CA HIS A 229 -0.74 3.11 -4.06
C HIS A 229 0.09 4.12 -3.26
N ARG A 230 1.33 4.43 -3.72
CA ARG A 230 2.17 5.47 -3.13
C ARG A 230 1.60 6.86 -3.39
N LEU A 231 1.25 7.16 -4.63
CA LEU A 231 0.64 8.42 -5.00
C LEU A 231 -0.66 8.68 -4.22
N GLY A 232 -1.49 7.65 -4.06
CA GLY A 232 -2.71 7.73 -3.26
C GLY A 232 -2.50 7.93 -1.74
N ARG A 233 -1.25 8.13 -1.27
CA ARG A 233 -1.00 8.60 0.11
C ARG A 233 -1.17 10.10 0.26
N THR A 234 -1.05 10.86 -0.81
CA THR A 234 -1.36 12.30 -0.85
C THR A 234 -2.64 12.56 -1.66
N GLY A 235 -3.10 13.79 -1.71
CA GLY A 235 -4.31 14.18 -2.46
C GLY A 235 -5.61 13.60 -1.91
N ARG A 236 -5.68 13.27 -0.62
CA ARG A 236 -6.89 12.70 0.01
C ARG A 236 -7.88 13.78 0.43
N ALA A 237 -9.16 13.39 0.57
CA ALA A 237 -10.23 14.25 1.03
C ALA A 237 -10.35 15.57 0.22
N ASN A 238 -10.23 15.46 -1.12
CA ASN A 238 -10.28 16.60 -2.06
C ASN A 238 -9.15 17.63 -1.89
N SER A 239 -8.09 17.32 -1.14
CA SER A 239 -6.91 18.18 -1.09
C SER A 239 -6.05 18.00 -2.35
N ILE A 240 -5.30 19.04 -2.70
CA ILE A 240 -4.26 18.95 -3.73
C ILE A 240 -3.04 18.29 -3.09
N GLY A 241 -2.52 17.25 -3.75
CA GLY A 241 -1.31 16.56 -3.35
C GLY A 241 -0.16 16.80 -4.31
N SER A 242 1.08 16.57 -3.86
CA SER A 242 2.25 16.63 -4.72
C SER A 242 3.06 15.33 -4.59
N ALA A 243 3.56 14.85 -5.72
CA ALA A 243 4.43 13.68 -5.76
C ALA A 243 5.64 13.95 -6.64
N VAL A 244 6.82 13.51 -6.19
CA VAL A 244 8.07 13.59 -6.95
C VAL A 244 8.68 12.20 -7.02
N THR A 245 9.16 11.81 -8.20
CA THR A 245 9.77 10.51 -8.43
C THR A 245 11.16 10.67 -9.02
N PHE A 246 12.16 10.12 -8.34
CA PHE A 246 13.54 10.09 -8.79
C PHE A 246 13.81 8.84 -9.62
N VAL A 247 14.27 9.01 -10.84
CA VAL A 247 14.58 7.93 -11.77
C VAL A 247 16.04 7.97 -12.18
N SER A 248 16.83 7.01 -11.71
CA SER A 248 18.21 6.88 -12.15
C SER A 248 18.32 6.08 -13.45
N SER A 249 19.46 6.18 -14.15
CA SER A 249 19.69 5.45 -15.39
C SER A 249 19.49 3.93 -15.26
N LYS A 250 19.88 3.37 -14.11
CA LYS A 250 19.66 1.92 -13.81
C LYS A 250 18.20 1.55 -13.58
N GLU A 251 17.35 2.52 -13.30
CA GLU A 251 15.92 2.32 -13.01
C GLU A 251 15.02 2.60 -14.22
N LEU A 252 15.57 2.99 -15.37
CA LEU A 252 14.78 3.34 -16.57
C LEU A 252 13.89 2.18 -17.04
N GLY A 253 14.40 0.93 -17.02
CA GLY A 253 13.59 -0.24 -17.37
C GLY A 253 12.36 -0.38 -16.46
N LYS A 254 12.57 -0.23 -15.15
CA LYS A 254 11.49 -0.28 -14.17
C LYS A 254 10.50 0.89 -14.31
N TRP A 255 11.02 2.08 -14.58
CA TRP A 255 10.19 3.25 -14.85
C TRP A 255 9.31 3.03 -16.10
N ASN A 256 9.87 2.42 -17.14
CA ASN A 256 9.12 2.08 -18.36
C ASN A 256 7.95 1.11 -18.09
N GLU A 257 8.15 0.09 -17.23
CA GLU A 257 7.06 -0.80 -16.79
C GLU A 257 5.93 -0.01 -16.09
N ILE A 258 6.28 0.94 -15.21
CA ILE A 258 5.32 1.81 -14.53
C ILE A 258 4.56 2.68 -15.55
N GLN A 259 5.27 3.29 -16.50
CA GLN A 259 4.64 4.12 -17.53
C GLN A 259 3.65 3.31 -18.40
N ILE A 260 4.03 2.10 -18.81
CA ILE A 260 3.14 1.21 -19.60
C ILE A 260 1.91 0.79 -18.78
N MET A 261 2.05 0.60 -17.46
CA MET A 261 0.92 0.29 -16.58
C MET A 261 -0.03 1.49 -16.45
N LEU A 262 0.53 2.71 -16.36
CA LEU A 262 -0.26 3.95 -16.28
C LEU A 262 -0.93 4.28 -17.63
N ASP A 263 -0.23 4.04 -18.73
CA ASP A 263 -0.69 4.27 -20.10
C ASP A 263 -0.31 3.09 -21.02
N PRO A 264 -1.21 2.12 -21.19
CA PRO A 264 -0.96 0.95 -22.06
C PRO A 264 -0.70 1.28 -23.53
N SER A 265 -1.03 2.48 -24.01
CA SER A 265 -0.77 2.89 -25.40
C SER A 265 0.74 2.97 -25.70
N LEU A 266 1.56 3.23 -24.68
CA LEU A 266 3.02 3.29 -24.80
C LEU A 266 3.66 1.95 -25.17
N LYS A 267 2.98 0.83 -24.91
CA LYS A 267 3.45 -0.51 -25.31
C LYS A 267 3.55 -0.67 -26.83
N LYS A 268 2.67 0.00 -27.57
CA LYS A 268 2.64 -0.05 -29.05
C LYS A 268 3.75 0.81 -29.69
N SER A 269 4.20 1.87 -29.06
CA SER A 269 5.24 2.75 -29.59
C SER A 269 6.65 2.14 -29.46
N ASN A 270 6.92 1.40 -28.40
CA ASN A 270 8.21 0.73 -28.19
C ASN A 270 8.45 -0.45 -29.15
N SER A 271 7.40 -1.12 -29.62
CA SER A 271 7.53 -2.21 -30.59
C SER A 271 7.82 -1.70 -32.02
N LYS A 272 7.43 -0.48 -32.38
CA LYS A 272 7.74 0.10 -33.68
C LYS A 272 9.19 0.59 -33.80
N ASN A 273 9.82 1.00 -32.71
CA ASN A 273 11.22 1.46 -32.72
C ASN A 273 12.26 0.33 -32.68
N SER A 274 11.86 -0.92 -32.43
CA SER A 274 12.76 -2.09 -32.51
C SER A 274 12.88 -2.67 -33.95
N PHE A 275 11.98 -2.34 -34.85
CA PHE A 275 12.01 -2.79 -36.27
C PHE A 275 12.68 -1.81 -37.26
N SER A 276 13.16 -0.65 -36.80
CA SER A 276 13.82 0.33 -37.65
C SER A 276 15.36 0.35 -37.51
N LYS A 277 15.95 -0.68 -36.92
CA LYS A 277 17.42 -0.89 -36.83
C LYS A 277 17.75 -2.29 -37.36
N SER A 278 17.49 -2.55 -38.59
CA SER A 278 18.07 -3.63 -39.41
C SER A 278 18.50 -3.04 -40.71
#